data_fe8bee01c539aa8448aef8dc6cf03a01
#
_entry.id   fe8bee01c539aa8448aef8dc6cf03a01
#
_cell.length_a   1.000
_cell.length_b   1.000
_cell.length_c   1.000
_cell.angle_alpha   90.00
_cell.angle_beta   90.00
_cell.angle_gamma   90.00
#
_symmetry.space_group_name_H-M   'P 1'
#
loop_
_entity.id
_entity.type
_entity.pdbx_description
1 polymer ?
#
loop_
_entity_poly.entity_id
_entity_poly.type
_entity_poly.pdbx_seq_one_letter_code
_entity_poly.pdbx_strand_id
1 'polypeptide(L)'
;MNTNLMIGRSIPAEEYKEIRRQERAEMDRIQEQIDNWSNPRVQYRGHHIPVDLKDMLETTVARFPERALFKQKFNRNEPFREITFRQVLDDVYALGTAFLDLGLREKKIGVIGKNSYQWCETYLAVTGGVGVIVPLDKELHEEELKQLTVK
;
A
#
# COMPACT_ATOMS: atom_id res chain seq x y z
N MET A 1 1.07 17.10 -13.48
CA MET A 1 0.83 17.88 -12.24
C MET A 1 1.80 17.45 -11.17
N ASN A 2 2.39 18.43 -10.48
CA ASN A 2 3.57 18.24 -9.62
C ASN A 2 3.31 17.35 -8.40
N THR A 3 3.70 16.10 -8.47
CA THR A 3 3.78 15.14 -7.37
C THR A 3 4.79 15.53 -6.28
N ASN A 4 5.61 16.55 -6.51
CA ASN A 4 6.64 17.02 -5.57
C ASN A 4 6.15 17.95 -4.45
N LEU A 5 4.87 18.30 -4.42
CA LEU A 5 4.29 19.19 -3.39
C LEU A 5 3.75 18.46 -2.15
N MET A 6 3.67 17.12 -2.21
CA MET A 6 3.12 16.33 -1.08
C MET A 6 4.17 15.79 -0.10
N ILE A 7 5.46 15.92 -0.42
CA ILE A 7 6.53 15.42 0.45
C ILE A 7 6.93 16.56 1.41
N GLY A 8 6.38 16.52 2.63
CA GLY A 8 6.83 17.35 3.74
C GLY A 8 5.88 18.43 4.25
N ARG A 9 4.64 18.52 3.75
CA ARG A 9 3.63 19.45 4.28
C ARG A 9 2.49 18.69 4.93
N SER A 10 2.21 18.96 6.18
CA SER A 10 0.99 18.47 6.83
C SER A 10 -0.22 19.13 6.16
N ILE A 11 -1.04 18.31 5.49
CA ILE A 11 -2.26 18.75 4.82
C ILE A 11 -3.39 18.70 5.84
N PRO A 12 -4.17 19.77 6.03
CA PRO A 12 -5.34 19.74 6.89
C PRO A 12 -6.33 18.64 6.48
N ALA A 13 -7.00 18.04 7.44
CA ALA A 13 -7.87 16.88 7.19
C ALA A 13 -8.97 17.17 6.14
N GLU A 14 -9.51 18.38 6.10
CA GLU A 14 -10.54 18.75 5.13
C GLU A 14 -9.96 18.94 3.72
N GLU A 15 -8.76 19.51 3.61
CA GLU A 15 -8.04 19.63 2.33
C GLU A 15 -7.68 18.24 1.79
N TYR A 16 -7.25 17.32 2.65
CA TYR A 16 -6.99 15.93 2.28
C TYR A 16 -8.25 15.23 1.76
N LYS A 17 -9.39 15.39 2.43
CA LYS A 17 -10.67 14.84 1.97
C LYS A 17 -11.08 15.38 0.60
N GLU A 18 -10.88 16.68 0.37
CA GLU A 18 -11.21 17.28 -0.92
C GLU A 18 -10.30 16.74 -2.04
N ILE A 19 -8.98 16.62 -1.79
CA ILE A 19 -8.04 16.02 -2.73
C ILE A 19 -8.49 14.59 -3.07
N ARG A 20 -8.81 13.79 -2.07
CA ARG A 20 -9.28 12.41 -2.27
C ARG A 20 -10.59 12.33 -3.07
N ARG A 21 -11.49 13.29 -2.86
CA ARG A 21 -12.73 13.39 -3.62
C ARG A 21 -12.47 13.71 -5.09
N GLN A 22 -11.54 14.62 -5.37
CA GLN A 22 -11.15 15.00 -6.73
C GLN A 22 -10.44 13.84 -7.44
N GLU A 23 -9.51 13.16 -6.76
CA GLU A 23 -8.85 11.95 -7.29
C GLU A 23 -9.87 10.86 -7.62
N ARG A 24 -10.84 10.62 -6.73
CA ARG A 24 -11.91 9.65 -6.97
C ARG A 24 -12.73 10.01 -8.21
N ALA A 25 -13.15 11.27 -8.32
CA ALA A 25 -13.92 11.73 -9.46
C ALA A 25 -13.15 11.61 -10.80
N GLU A 26 -11.85 11.83 -10.78
CA GLU A 26 -11.01 11.65 -11.97
C GLU A 26 -10.85 10.16 -12.32
N MET A 27 -10.68 9.29 -11.33
CA MET A 27 -10.63 7.85 -11.56
C MET A 27 -11.95 7.30 -12.10
N ASP A 28 -13.10 7.80 -11.62
CA ASP A 28 -14.42 7.43 -12.12
C ASP A 28 -14.58 7.82 -13.60
N ARG A 29 -14.09 8.99 -14.02
CA ARG A 29 -14.07 9.40 -15.44
C ARG A 29 -13.21 8.48 -16.30
N ILE A 30 -12.01 8.14 -15.81
CA ILE A 30 -11.10 7.21 -16.51
C ILE A 30 -11.76 5.84 -16.61
N GLN A 31 -12.43 5.38 -15.56
CA GLN A 31 -13.15 4.11 -15.55
C GLN A 31 -14.25 4.11 -16.61
N GLU A 32 -15.05 5.19 -16.69
CA GLU A 32 -16.08 5.34 -17.72
C GLU A 32 -15.49 5.29 -19.13
N GLN A 33 -14.35 5.92 -19.38
CA GLN A 33 -13.66 5.86 -20.66
C GLN A 33 -13.20 4.43 -21.00
N ILE A 34 -12.70 3.68 -20.02
CA ILE A 34 -12.29 2.28 -20.20
C ILE A 34 -13.49 1.39 -20.49
N ASP A 35 -14.58 1.57 -19.75
CA ASP A 35 -15.80 0.78 -19.93
C ASP A 35 -16.46 1.03 -21.30
N ASN A 36 -16.34 2.25 -21.82
CA ASN A 36 -16.80 2.64 -23.14
C ASN A 36 -15.82 2.28 -24.28
N TRP A 37 -14.62 1.81 -23.96
CA TRP A 37 -13.63 1.46 -24.98
C TRP A 37 -14.01 0.16 -25.69
N SER A 38 -14.17 0.26 -27.01
CA SER A 38 -14.67 -0.85 -27.86
C SER A 38 -13.61 -1.88 -28.27
N ASN A 39 -12.40 -1.86 -27.72
CA ASN A 39 -11.36 -2.81 -28.11
C ASN A 39 -11.66 -4.23 -27.57
N PRO A 40 -12.02 -5.19 -28.45
CA PRO A 40 -12.41 -6.54 -28.03
C PRO A 40 -11.26 -7.37 -27.44
N ARG A 41 -10.01 -6.89 -27.56
CA ARG A 41 -8.82 -7.57 -26.99
C ARG A 41 -8.57 -7.19 -25.54
N VAL A 42 -9.26 -6.19 -25.00
CA VAL A 42 -9.05 -5.76 -23.60
C VAL A 42 -10.12 -6.41 -22.72
N GLN A 43 -9.69 -7.40 -21.95
CA GLN A 43 -10.55 -8.14 -21.02
C GLN A 43 -10.76 -7.45 -19.65
N TYR A 44 -10.47 -6.15 -19.56
CA TYR A 44 -10.50 -5.42 -18.29
C TYR A 44 -11.75 -4.56 -18.09
N ARG A 45 -12.78 -4.76 -18.91
CA ARG A 45 -14.07 -4.06 -18.77
C ARG A 45 -14.71 -4.35 -17.40
N GLY A 46 -15.25 -3.34 -16.77
CA GLY A 46 -15.95 -3.45 -15.48
C GLY A 46 -15.02 -3.68 -14.29
N HIS A 47 -13.71 -3.45 -14.44
CA HIS A 47 -12.79 -3.45 -13.32
C HIS A 47 -12.67 -2.05 -12.73
N HIS A 48 -12.80 -1.98 -11.41
CA HIS A 48 -12.52 -0.76 -10.67
C HIS A 48 -11.05 -0.35 -10.82
N ILE A 49 -10.82 0.92 -11.14
CA ILE A 49 -9.45 1.49 -11.15
C ILE A 49 -9.16 2.01 -9.75
N PRO A 50 -8.19 1.45 -9.04
CA PRO A 50 -7.91 1.89 -7.68
C PRO A 50 -7.29 3.30 -7.66
N VAL A 51 -7.73 4.11 -6.72
CA VAL A 51 -7.21 5.47 -6.50
C VAL A 51 -5.84 5.43 -5.83
N ASP A 52 -5.64 4.44 -4.96
CA ASP A 52 -4.37 4.19 -4.26
C ASP A 52 -4.24 2.71 -3.87
N LEU A 53 -3.13 2.37 -3.20
CA LEU A 53 -2.85 0.99 -2.78
C LEU A 53 -3.84 0.49 -1.71
N LYS A 54 -4.36 1.37 -0.88
CA LYS A 54 -5.38 1.02 0.12
C LYS A 54 -6.68 0.62 -0.57
N ASP A 55 -7.17 1.46 -1.48
CA ASP A 55 -8.36 1.19 -2.28
C ASP A 55 -8.21 -0.09 -3.12
N MET A 56 -7.03 -0.31 -3.70
CA MET A 56 -6.71 -1.55 -4.42
C MET A 56 -6.85 -2.78 -3.51
N LEU A 57 -6.32 -2.73 -2.30
CA LEU A 57 -6.40 -3.84 -1.35
C LEU A 57 -7.84 -4.06 -0.89
N GLU A 58 -8.54 -3.02 -0.44
CA GLU A 58 -9.91 -3.09 0.06
C GLU A 58 -10.89 -3.62 -0.98
N THR A 59 -10.83 -3.09 -2.20
CA THR A 59 -11.71 -3.53 -3.30
C THR A 59 -11.40 -4.97 -3.74
N THR A 60 -10.13 -5.37 -3.71
CA THR A 60 -9.77 -6.76 -4.03
C THR A 60 -10.23 -7.72 -2.94
N VAL A 61 -10.08 -7.35 -1.67
CA VAL A 61 -10.58 -8.14 -0.53
C VAL A 61 -12.10 -8.29 -0.60
N ALA A 62 -12.82 -7.23 -0.92
CA ALA A 62 -14.28 -7.30 -1.08
C ALA A 62 -14.73 -8.33 -2.14
N ARG A 63 -13.91 -8.52 -3.18
CA ARG A 63 -14.20 -9.45 -4.29
C ARG A 63 -13.71 -10.88 -4.04
N PHE A 64 -12.56 -11.05 -3.36
CA PHE A 64 -11.87 -12.32 -3.25
C PHE A 64 -11.29 -12.59 -1.84
N PRO A 65 -12.09 -12.43 -0.76
CA PRO A 65 -11.58 -12.45 0.61
C PRO A 65 -10.80 -13.72 0.97
N GLU A 66 -11.29 -14.88 0.51
CA GLU A 66 -10.76 -16.19 0.88
C GLU A 66 -9.66 -16.72 -0.05
N ARG A 67 -9.34 -16.00 -1.13
CA ARG A 67 -8.24 -16.41 -2.01
C ARG A 67 -6.90 -16.12 -1.34
N ALA A 68 -5.94 -17.02 -1.56
CA ALA A 68 -4.56 -16.81 -1.12
C ALA A 68 -3.92 -15.66 -1.90
N LEU A 69 -3.43 -14.65 -1.18
CA LEU A 69 -2.60 -13.58 -1.75
C LEU A 69 -1.13 -13.93 -1.64
N PHE A 70 -0.72 -14.53 -0.51
CA PHE A 70 0.65 -14.97 -0.29
C PHE A 70 0.71 -16.45 0.01
N LYS A 71 1.84 -17.07 -0.40
CA LYS A 71 2.28 -18.40 0.03
C LYS A 71 3.71 -18.27 0.52
N GLN A 72 3.92 -18.44 1.82
CA GLN A 72 5.23 -18.29 2.43
C GLN A 72 5.56 -19.45 3.37
N LYS A 73 6.84 -19.82 3.43
CA LYS A 73 7.39 -20.65 4.50
C LYS A 73 7.94 -19.71 5.57
N PHE A 74 7.49 -19.86 6.80
CA PHE A 74 8.03 -19.12 7.94
C PHE A 74 9.28 -19.78 8.49
N ASN A 75 9.36 -21.12 8.37
CA ASN A 75 10.56 -21.91 8.67
C ASN A 75 10.90 -22.83 7.51
N ARG A 76 12.19 -23.14 7.33
CA ARG A 76 12.70 -23.94 6.21
C ARG A 76 12.04 -25.32 6.10
N ASN A 77 11.72 -25.93 7.25
CA ASN A 77 11.19 -27.30 7.35
C ASN A 77 9.66 -27.35 7.43
N GLU A 78 8.97 -26.21 7.43
CA GLU A 78 7.51 -26.16 7.45
C GLU A 78 6.93 -26.15 6.04
N PRO A 79 5.67 -26.61 5.86
CA PRO A 79 4.96 -26.44 4.61
C PRO A 79 4.72 -24.95 4.32
N PHE A 80 4.39 -24.65 3.06
CA PHE A 80 3.90 -23.32 2.70
C PHE A 80 2.60 -23.04 3.44
N ARG A 81 2.55 -21.87 4.07
CA ARG A 81 1.33 -21.31 4.64
C ARG A 81 0.72 -20.34 3.63
N GLU A 82 -0.55 -20.49 3.38
CA GLU A 82 -1.35 -19.56 2.60
C GLU A 82 -1.85 -18.44 3.52
N ILE A 83 -1.80 -17.21 3.03
CA ILE A 83 -2.32 -16.02 3.68
C ILE A 83 -3.35 -15.41 2.74
N THR A 84 -4.60 -15.33 3.18
CA THR A 84 -5.71 -14.86 2.34
C THR A 84 -5.71 -13.35 2.21
N PHE A 85 -6.42 -12.82 1.20
CA PHE A 85 -6.64 -11.38 1.04
C PHE A 85 -7.25 -10.76 2.29
N ARG A 86 -8.21 -11.45 2.95
CA ARG A 86 -8.82 -10.99 4.20
C ARG A 86 -7.79 -10.85 5.32
N GLN A 87 -6.98 -11.90 5.54
CA GLN A 87 -5.94 -11.86 6.56
C GLN A 87 -4.94 -10.73 6.31
N VAL A 88 -4.53 -10.51 5.05
CA VAL A 88 -3.62 -9.41 4.70
C VAL A 88 -4.22 -8.06 5.07
N LEU A 89 -5.50 -7.82 4.78
CA LEU A 89 -6.17 -6.57 5.13
C LEU A 89 -6.22 -6.35 6.65
N ASP A 90 -6.60 -7.39 7.39
CA ASP A 90 -6.69 -7.34 8.84
C ASP A 90 -5.32 -7.07 9.48
N ASP A 91 -4.27 -7.75 9.01
CA ASP A 91 -2.88 -7.57 9.48
C ASP A 91 -2.35 -6.17 9.13
N VAL A 92 -2.60 -5.69 7.90
CA VAL A 92 -2.23 -4.33 7.46
C VAL A 92 -2.90 -3.25 8.33
N TYR A 93 -4.16 -3.42 8.68
CA TYR A 93 -4.86 -2.47 9.55
C TYR A 93 -4.35 -2.52 10.98
N ALA A 94 -4.11 -3.72 11.51
CA ALA A 94 -3.56 -3.88 12.85
C ALA A 94 -2.17 -3.24 12.97
N LEU A 95 -1.29 -3.51 12.00
CA LEU A 95 0.06 -2.93 11.96
C LEU A 95 0.02 -1.42 11.76
N GLY A 96 -0.83 -0.93 10.86
CA GLY A 96 -1.02 0.50 10.62
C GLY A 96 -1.50 1.24 11.88
N THR A 97 -2.45 0.66 12.60
CA THR A 97 -2.94 1.20 13.88
C THR A 97 -1.82 1.26 14.92
N ALA A 98 -1.03 0.17 15.05
CA ALA A 98 0.10 0.14 15.97
C ALA A 98 1.14 1.22 15.63
N PHE A 99 1.43 1.46 14.37
CA PHE A 99 2.32 2.55 13.95
C PHE A 99 1.77 3.93 14.32
N LEU A 100 0.46 4.14 14.16
CA LEU A 100 -0.18 5.40 14.57
C LEU A 100 -0.13 5.62 16.09
N ASP A 101 -0.34 4.56 16.87
CA ASP A 101 -0.22 4.59 18.35
C ASP A 101 1.21 4.89 18.81
N LEU A 102 2.21 4.47 18.04
CA LEU A 102 3.61 4.82 18.26
C LEU A 102 3.96 6.26 17.82
N GLY A 103 3.00 7.04 17.33
CA GLY A 103 3.22 8.42 16.91
C GLY A 103 3.94 8.56 15.56
N LEU A 104 3.89 7.54 14.71
CA LEU A 104 4.58 7.52 13.41
C LEU A 104 3.76 8.15 12.27
N ARG A 105 2.67 8.84 12.58
CA ARG A 105 1.86 9.55 11.58
C ARG A 105 2.73 10.52 10.77
N GLU A 106 2.61 10.44 9.44
CA GLU A 106 3.33 11.29 8.48
C GLU A 106 4.86 11.20 8.57
N LYS A 107 5.40 10.19 9.26
CA LYS A 107 6.84 9.97 9.36
C LYS A 107 7.35 9.16 8.16
N LYS A 108 8.66 9.31 7.91
CA LYS A 108 9.39 8.42 7.02
C LYS A 108 9.73 7.15 7.79
N ILE A 109 9.28 6.01 7.28
CA ILE A 109 9.44 4.71 7.93
C ILE A 109 10.29 3.84 7.02
N GLY A 110 11.51 3.54 7.49
CA GLY A 110 12.43 2.64 6.80
C GLY A 110 11.98 1.19 6.91
N VAL A 111 11.96 0.48 5.79
CA VAL A 111 11.77 -0.97 5.77
C VAL A 111 12.97 -1.64 5.12
N ILE A 112 13.61 -2.56 5.85
CA ILE A 112 14.75 -3.33 5.37
C ILE A 112 14.49 -4.82 5.58
N GLY A 113 14.83 -5.64 4.61
CA GLY A 113 14.67 -7.08 4.72
C GLY A 113 14.56 -7.79 3.38
N LYS A 114 14.43 -9.12 3.43
CA LYS A 114 14.16 -9.94 2.27
C LYS A 114 12.69 -9.79 1.84
N ASN A 115 12.42 -10.03 0.57
CA ASN A 115 11.05 -10.13 0.07
C ASN A 115 10.30 -11.22 0.85
N SER A 116 9.32 -10.78 1.63
CA SER A 116 8.53 -11.63 2.53
C SER A 116 7.14 -11.03 2.71
N TYR A 117 6.24 -11.81 3.29
CA TYR A 117 4.92 -11.32 3.67
C TYR A 117 5.03 -10.09 4.58
N GLN A 118 5.85 -10.16 5.61
CA GLN A 118 6.03 -9.07 6.58
C GLN A 118 6.54 -7.77 5.94
N TRP A 119 7.40 -7.89 4.93
CA TRP A 119 7.87 -6.73 4.18
C TRP A 119 6.72 -6.06 3.40
N CYS A 120 5.91 -6.89 2.71
CA CYS A 120 4.75 -6.40 1.95
C CYS A 120 3.65 -5.84 2.87
N GLU A 121 3.38 -6.49 3.99
CA GLU A 121 2.46 -6.05 5.03
C GLU A 121 2.86 -4.66 5.56
N THR A 122 4.13 -4.49 5.92
CA THR A 122 4.68 -3.20 6.37
C THR A 122 4.53 -2.13 5.30
N TYR A 123 4.86 -2.47 4.05
CA TYR A 123 4.75 -1.55 2.93
C TYR A 123 3.30 -1.06 2.76
N LEU A 124 2.34 -1.98 2.73
CA LEU A 124 0.92 -1.67 2.58
C LEU A 124 0.37 -0.90 3.79
N ALA A 125 0.78 -1.24 5.02
CA ALA A 125 0.35 -0.55 6.22
C ALA A 125 0.81 0.92 6.21
N VAL A 126 2.07 1.18 5.86
CA VAL A 126 2.62 2.53 5.84
C VAL A 126 1.98 3.36 4.72
N THR A 127 1.90 2.83 3.50
CA THR A 127 1.30 3.53 2.35
C THR A 127 -0.21 3.67 2.45
N GLY A 128 -0.86 2.83 3.27
CA GLY A 128 -2.31 2.87 3.53
C GLY A 128 -2.78 4.04 4.41
N GLY A 129 -1.89 4.97 4.78
CA GLY A 129 -2.26 6.20 5.48
C GLY A 129 -1.48 6.48 6.78
N VAL A 130 -0.42 5.74 7.06
CA VAL A 130 0.45 6.01 8.22
C VAL A 130 1.49 7.08 7.89
N GLY A 131 2.24 6.91 6.79
CA GLY A 131 3.36 7.80 6.48
C GLY A 131 4.01 7.51 5.14
N VAL A 132 5.31 7.82 5.04
CA VAL A 132 6.11 7.61 3.84
C VAL A 132 6.99 6.38 4.02
N ILE A 133 6.78 5.36 3.20
CA ILE A 133 7.64 4.17 3.21
C ILE A 133 8.97 4.46 2.51
N VAL A 134 10.06 4.04 3.11
CA VAL A 134 11.42 4.15 2.56
C VAL A 134 12.02 2.74 2.49
N PRO A 135 11.89 2.04 1.36
CA PRO A 135 12.56 0.76 1.16
C PRO A 135 14.09 0.93 1.18
N LEU A 136 14.75 0.16 2.02
CA LEU A 136 16.20 0.14 2.15
C LEU A 136 16.74 -1.19 1.64
N ASP A 137 17.89 -1.11 0.97
CA ASP A 137 18.55 -2.33 0.50
C ASP A 137 19.06 -3.15 1.70
N LYS A 138 18.74 -4.45 1.69
CA LYS A 138 19.19 -5.38 2.74
C LYS A 138 20.71 -5.61 2.76
N GLU A 139 21.40 -5.24 1.68
CA GLU A 139 22.86 -5.34 1.55
C GLU A 139 23.60 -4.10 2.10
N LEU A 140 22.89 -3.06 2.54
CA LEU A 140 23.49 -1.86 3.12
C LEU A 140 24.26 -2.21 4.40
N HIS A 141 25.47 -1.66 4.53
CA HIS A 141 26.28 -1.77 5.72
C HIS A 141 25.80 -0.82 6.83
N GLU A 142 26.14 -1.12 8.07
CA GLU A 142 25.69 -0.36 9.25
C GLU A 142 25.99 1.15 9.14
N GLU A 143 27.17 1.51 8.62
CA GLU A 143 27.56 2.91 8.46
C GLU A 143 26.70 3.66 7.42
N GLU A 144 26.30 2.98 6.35
CA GLU A 144 25.41 3.55 5.32
C GLU A 144 23.99 3.75 5.90
N LEU A 145 23.52 2.76 6.68
CA LEU A 145 22.22 2.85 7.36
C LEU A 145 22.20 4.02 8.35
N LYS A 146 23.26 4.22 9.14
CA LYS A 146 23.39 5.36 10.04
C LYS A 146 23.28 6.70 9.30
N GLN A 147 23.94 6.84 8.15
CA GLN A 147 23.89 8.06 7.35
C GLN A 147 22.48 8.36 6.80
N LEU A 148 21.70 7.33 6.49
CA LEU A 148 20.34 7.46 5.98
C LEU A 148 19.32 7.78 7.08
N THR A 149 19.57 7.38 8.32
CA THR A 149 18.60 7.51 9.43
C THR A 149 18.80 8.75 10.30
N VAL A 150 19.89 9.50 10.15
CA VAL A 150 20.27 10.67 10.97
C VAL A 150 19.76 12.02 10.40
N LYS A 151 18.91 12.03 9.35
CA LYS A 151 18.41 13.29 8.78
C LYS A 151 16.94 13.50 9.09
#